data_20633ca045d7bb279e4031debd49e211
#
_entry.id   20633ca045d7bb279e4031debd49e211
#
_cell.length_a   1.000
_cell.length_b   1.000
_cell.length_c   1.000
_cell.angle_alpha   90.00
_cell.angle_beta   90.00
_cell.angle_gamma   90.00
#
_symmetry.space_group_name_H-M   'P 1'
#
loop_
_entity.id
_entity.type
_entity.pdbx_description
1 polymer ?
#
loop_
_entity_poly.entity_id
_entity_poly.type
_entity_poly.pdbx_seq_one_letter_code
_entity_poly.pdbx_strand_id
1 'polypeptide(L)'
;MPATVVLGAQWGDEGKGKLVDRLAESATWVARFQGGNNAGHTVVLGDKVLKFHLLPSGITREDCGLVLGDGMVIDPWVLDKELTDWVEGGGNDPSGKRLFISNRAHIILPYHTYIDGLDKKIGTTGRGIGPTLSLIHISEPTRRSY
;
A
#
# COMPACT_ATOMS: atom_id res chain seq x y z
N MET A 1 -19.52 -12.85 7.21
CA MET A 1 -18.90 -11.82 8.05
C MET A 1 -19.19 -10.44 7.45
N PRO A 2 -19.51 -9.42 8.23
CA PRO A 2 -19.68 -8.07 7.69
C PRO A 2 -18.33 -7.54 7.20
N ALA A 3 -18.32 -6.82 6.06
CA ALA A 3 -17.18 -6.10 5.56
C ALA A 3 -17.35 -4.61 5.89
N THR A 4 -16.30 -3.99 6.42
CA THR A 4 -16.26 -2.55 6.69
C THR A 4 -15.31 -1.90 5.70
N VAL A 5 -15.77 -0.87 4.97
CA VAL A 5 -14.96 -0.11 4.02
C VAL A 5 -14.70 1.29 4.59
N VAL A 6 -13.42 1.65 4.68
CA VAL A 6 -12.99 2.98 5.16
C VAL A 6 -12.50 3.79 3.96
N LEU A 7 -13.21 4.85 3.65
CA LEU A 7 -12.87 5.77 2.56
C LEU A 7 -12.59 7.17 3.09
N GLY A 8 -11.68 7.89 2.43
CA GLY A 8 -11.49 9.32 2.65
C GLY A 8 -12.38 10.11 1.69
N ALA A 9 -13.12 11.08 2.21
CA ALA A 9 -14.01 11.94 1.44
C ALA A 9 -13.45 13.37 1.26
N GLN A 10 -12.23 13.63 1.72
CA GLN A 10 -11.58 14.94 1.67
C GLN A 10 -10.17 14.85 1.05
N TRP A 11 -9.30 15.75 1.43
CA TRP A 11 -7.99 16.00 0.79
C TRP A 11 -6.85 15.09 1.28
N GLY A 12 -7.09 14.13 2.12
CA GLY A 12 -6.10 13.32 2.81
C GLY A 12 -5.97 13.74 4.29
N ASP A 13 -5.08 13.07 5.02
CA ASP A 13 -4.76 13.35 6.44
C ASP A 13 -5.97 13.34 7.41
N GLU A 14 -7.09 12.71 7.01
CA GLU A 14 -8.30 12.58 7.85
C GLU A 14 -8.13 11.58 9.00
N GLY A 15 -6.94 10.99 9.16
CA GLY A 15 -6.67 10.02 10.21
C GLY A 15 -7.19 8.60 9.92
N LYS A 16 -7.45 8.28 8.65
CA LYS A 16 -7.91 6.92 8.24
C LYS A 16 -7.03 5.81 8.80
N GLY A 17 -5.71 5.99 8.84
CA GLY A 17 -4.78 4.98 9.37
C GLY A 17 -5.10 4.58 10.81
N LYS A 18 -5.36 5.55 11.70
CA LYS A 18 -5.73 5.29 13.10
C LYS A 18 -7.08 4.59 13.22
N LEU A 19 -8.05 4.98 12.37
CA LEU A 19 -9.36 4.34 12.37
C LEU A 19 -9.26 2.88 11.91
N VAL A 20 -8.51 2.63 10.82
CA VAL A 20 -8.30 1.27 10.31
C VAL A 20 -7.55 0.40 11.32
N ASP A 21 -6.53 0.94 11.98
CA ASP A 21 -5.77 0.24 13.02
C ASP A 21 -6.71 -0.21 14.16
N ARG A 22 -7.56 0.69 14.63
CA ARG A 22 -8.56 0.35 15.66
C ARG A 22 -9.61 -0.67 15.19
N LEU A 23 -10.09 -0.54 13.95
CA LEU A 23 -11.03 -1.51 13.39
C LEU A 23 -10.36 -2.88 13.15
N ALA A 24 -9.07 -2.89 12.89
CA ALA A 24 -8.29 -4.11 12.73
C ALA A 24 -8.23 -4.96 14.00
N GLU A 25 -8.46 -4.37 15.19
CA GLU A 25 -8.53 -5.11 16.46
C GLU A 25 -9.55 -6.26 16.45
N SER A 26 -10.61 -6.13 15.68
CA SER A 26 -11.67 -7.15 15.55
C SER A 26 -11.75 -7.78 14.17
N ALA A 27 -10.87 -7.40 13.26
CA ALA A 27 -10.89 -7.87 11.88
C ALA A 27 -10.06 -9.14 11.70
N THR A 28 -10.59 -10.11 10.97
CA THR A 28 -9.85 -11.30 10.52
C THR A 28 -8.90 -10.96 9.36
N TRP A 29 -9.27 -9.98 8.55
CA TRP A 29 -8.51 -9.54 7.37
C TRP A 29 -8.50 -8.03 7.26
N VAL A 30 -7.35 -7.47 6.90
CA VAL A 30 -7.22 -6.07 6.52
C VAL A 30 -6.70 -6.00 5.09
N ALA A 31 -7.53 -5.45 4.21
CA ALA A 31 -7.20 -5.31 2.80
C ALA A 31 -6.95 -3.85 2.44
N ARG A 32 -5.83 -3.61 1.79
CA ARG A 32 -5.55 -2.36 1.11
C ARG A 32 -5.88 -2.54 -0.36
N PHE A 33 -6.98 -1.96 -0.83
CA PHE A 33 -7.52 -2.26 -2.14
C PHE A 33 -6.99 -1.35 -3.25
N GLN A 34 -6.40 -0.18 -2.90
CA GLN A 34 -5.86 0.77 -3.86
C GLN A 34 -4.79 1.68 -3.24
N GLY A 35 -4.08 2.41 -4.11
CA GLY A 35 -3.04 3.36 -3.73
C GLY A 35 -1.64 2.76 -3.85
N GLY A 36 -0.65 3.46 -3.35
CA GLY A 36 0.76 3.08 -3.44
C GLY A 36 1.56 3.64 -2.28
N ASN A 37 2.85 3.80 -2.50
CA ASN A 37 3.80 4.30 -1.52
C ASN A 37 3.80 5.84 -1.36
N ASN A 38 2.81 6.55 -1.90
CA ASN A 38 2.66 8.01 -1.79
C ASN A 38 2.04 8.49 -0.47
N ALA A 39 1.28 7.65 0.21
CA ALA A 39 0.67 7.94 1.50
C ALA A 39 1.18 6.95 2.55
N GLY A 40 1.53 7.46 3.73
CA GLY A 40 2.06 6.64 4.82
C GLY A 40 1.16 6.64 6.06
N HIS A 41 1.34 5.64 6.89
CA HIS A 41 0.79 5.59 8.24
C HIS A 41 1.87 5.18 9.23
N THR A 42 1.67 5.55 10.47
CA THR A 42 2.61 5.26 11.56
C THR A 42 2.08 4.10 12.39
N VAL A 43 2.94 3.15 12.67
CA VAL A 43 2.68 2.00 13.55
C VAL A 43 3.63 2.08 14.73
N VAL A 44 3.14 1.83 15.93
CA VAL A 44 3.94 1.78 17.15
C VAL A 44 4.10 0.32 17.58
N LEU A 45 5.35 -0.12 17.72
CA LEU A 45 5.70 -1.47 18.16
C LEU A 45 6.65 -1.36 19.38
N GLY A 46 6.10 -1.54 20.59
CA GLY A 46 6.82 -1.25 21.81
C GLY A 46 7.26 0.23 21.85
N ASP A 47 8.56 0.47 22.01
CA ASP A 47 9.15 1.81 22.01
C ASP A 47 9.52 2.33 20.61
N LYS A 48 9.33 1.51 19.57
CA LYS A 48 9.69 1.86 18.20
C LYS A 48 8.49 2.43 17.44
N VAL A 49 8.77 3.47 16.67
CA VAL A 49 7.80 4.11 15.77
C VAL A 49 8.21 3.82 14.34
N LEU A 50 7.41 3.03 13.65
CA LEU A 50 7.64 2.63 12.26
C LEU A 50 6.67 3.35 11.33
N LYS A 51 7.16 3.72 10.16
CA LYS A 51 6.34 4.38 9.11
C LYS A 51 6.23 3.45 7.91
N PHE A 52 5.01 3.07 7.58
CA PHE A 52 4.71 2.22 6.44
C PHE A 52 3.90 2.97 5.38
N HIS A 53 4.13 2.62 4.12
CA HIS A 53 3.45 3.19 2.97
C HIS A 53 2.64 2.13 2.22
N LEU A 54 3.10 0.87 2.21
CA LEU A 54 2.47 -0.24 1.50
C LEU A 54 1.80 -1.24 2.44
N LEU A 55 2.45 -1.61 3.53
CA LEU A 55 1.92 -2.60 4.46
C LEU A 55 0.60 -2.12 5.09
N PRO A 56 -0.42 -2.99 5.19
CA PRO A 56 -1.68 -2.66 5.85
C PRO A 56 -1.52 -2.44 7.36
N SER A 57 -2.37 -1.59 7.95
CA SER A 57 -2.34 -1.28 9.39
C SER A 57 -2.53 -2.49 10.30
N GLY A 58 -3.16 -3.57 9.83
CA GLY A 58 -3.32 -4.81 10.59
C GLY A 58 -2.03 -5.60 10.83
N ILE A 59 -0.86 -5.10 10.39
CA ILE A 59 0.42 -5.82 10.55
C ILE A 59 0.79 -6.09 12.00
N THR A 60 0.36 -5.23 12.92
CA THR A 60 0.59 -5.37 14.37
C THR A 60 -0.06 -6.60 14.98
N ARG A 61 -1.01 -7.21 14.29
CA ARG A 61 -1.76 -8.37 14.77
C ARG A 61 -1.31 -9.63 14.05
N GLU A 62 -0.91 -10.62 14.82
CA GLU A 62 -0.41 -11.91 14.29
C GLU A 62 -1.52 -12.79 13.70
N ASP A 63 -2.75 -12.63 14.19
CA ASP A 63 -3.94 -13.37 13.78
C ASP A 63 -4.70 -12.73 12.61
N CYS A 64 -4.25 -11.57 12.13
CA CYS A 64 -4.90 -10.83 11.05
C CYS A 64 -4.24 -11.10 9.71
N GLY A 65 -5.01 -11.54 8.72
CA GLY A 65 -4.57 -11.64 7.33
C GLY A 65 -4.42 -10.26 6.69
N LEU A 66 -3.39 -10.08 5.88
CA LEU A 66 -3.06 -8.82 5.21
C LEU A 66 -3.16 -9.00 3.71
N VAL A 67 -3.85 -8.09 3.03
CA VAL A 67 -4.03 -8.16 1.57
C VAL A 67 -3.62 -6.85 0.92
N LEU A 68 -2.78 -6.94 -0.09
CA LEU A 68 -2.53 -5.89 -1.08
C LEU A 68 -3.31 -6.25 -2.34
N GLY A 69 -4.38 -5.49 -2.61
CA GLY A 69 -5.35 -5.80 -3.65
C GLY A 69 -4.96 -5.33 -5.05
N ASP A 70 -5.84 -5.57 -6.01
CA ASP A 70 -5.63 -5.33 -7.44
C ASP A 70 -5.31 -3.85 -7.79
N GLY A 71 -5.94 -2.91 -7.09
CA GLY A 71 -5.73 -1.48 -7.31
C GLY A 71 -4.47 -0.91 -6.64
N MET A 72 -3.64 -1.76 -6.02
CA MET A 72 -2.38 -1.33 -5.45
C MET A 72 -1.33 -1.10 -6.52
N VAL A 73 -0.50 -0.09 -6.30
CA VAL A 73 0.73 0.17 -7.06
C VAL A 73 1.90 -0.04 -6.11
N ILE A 74 2.63 -1.10 -6.33
CA ILE A 74 3.62 -1.64 -5.39
C ILE A 74 5.03 -1.37 -5.92
N ASP A 75 5.82 -0.69 -5.12
CA ASP A 75 7.27 -0.61 -5.28
C ASP A 75 7.89 -1.80 -4.50
N PRO A 76 8.52 -2.78 -5.18
CA PRO A 76 9.06 -3.96 -4.51
C PRO A 76 10.16 -3.62 -3.49
N TRP A 77 10.99 -2.62 -3.77
CA TRP A 77 12.07 -2.21 -2.87
C TRP A 77 11.52 -1.53 -1.61
N VAL A 78 10.47 -0.71 -1.77
CA VAL A 78 9.79 -0.11 -0.62
C VAL A 78 9.11 -1.17 0.24
N LEU A 79 8.45 -2.15 -0.41
CA LEU A 79 7.79 -3.25 0.31
C LEU A 79 8.80 -4.10 1.08
N ASP A 80 9.90 -4.49 0.44
CA ASP A 80 10.97 -5.27 1.06
C ASP A 80 11.59 -4.54 2.26
N LYS A 81 11.87 -3.23 2.07
CA LYS A 81 12.35 -2.39 3.16
C LYS A 81 11.37 -2.32 4.33
N GLU A 82 10.08 -2.14 4.07
CA GLU A 82 9.08 -2.08 5.12
C GLU A 82 8.94 -3.40 5.89
N LEU A 83 9.05 -4.53 5.19
CA LEU A 83 9.08 -5.86 5.82
C LEU A 83 10.33 -6.04 6.68
N THR A 84 11.48 -5.62 6.18
CA THR A 84 12.75 -5.65 6.92
C THR A 84 12.67 -4.78 8.18
N ASP A 85 12.24 -3.51 8.03
CA ASP A 85 12.09 -2.57 9.15
C ASP A 85 11.12 -3.13 10.22
N TRP A 86 10.06 -3.83 9.79
CA TRP A 86 9.11 -4.48 10.70
C TRP A 86 9.76 -5.60 11.49
N VAL A 87 10.48 -6.50 10.84
CA VAL A 87 11.15 -7.64 11.50
C VAL A 87 12.28 -7.17 12.42
N GLU A 88 13.11 -6.21 11.97
CA GLU A 88 14.16 -5.60 12.81
C GLU A 88 13.57 -4.80 13.98
N GLY A 89 12.33 -4.33 13.81
CA GLY A 89 11.53 -3.72 14.87
C GLY A 89 11.14 -4.69 15.99
N GLY A 90 11.18 -6.00 15.72
CA GLY A 90 10.73 -7.07 16.61
C GLY A 90 9.37 -7.64 16.24
N GLY A 91 8.82 -7.27 15.06
CA GLY A 91 7.60 -7.86 14.53
C GLY A 91 7.83 -9.22 13.88
N ASN A 92 6.81 -10.07 13.86
CA ASN A 92 6.87 -11.36 13.19
C ASN A 92 6.71 -11.19 11.68
N ASP A 93 7.58 -11.82 10.89
CA ASP A 93 7.52 -11.80 9.43
C ASP A 93 6.18 -12.35 8.92
N PRO A 94 5.37 -11.52 8.24
CA PRO A 94 4.10 -11.94 7.68
C PRO A 94 4.24 -12.66 6.33
N SER A 95 5.42 -12.66 5.71
CA SER A 95 5.66 -13.20 4.38
C SER A 95 5.40 -14.70 4.32
N GLY A 96 4.71 -15.14 3.27
CA GLY A 96 4.38 -16.56 3.07
C GLY A 96 3.37 -17.16 4.07
N LYS A 97 2.90 -16.38 5.05
CA LYS A 97 1.95 -16.84 6.08
C LYS A 97 0.62 -16.09 6.01
N ARG A 98 0.66 -14.79 6.17
CA ARG A 98 -0.54 -13.94 6.28
C ARG A 98 -0.53 -12.70 5.40
N LEU A 99 0.56 -12.42 4.68
CA LEU A 99 0.62 -11.36 3.68
C LEU A 99 0.33 -11.94 2.29
N PHE A 100 -0.73 -11.47 1.67
CA PHE A 100 -1.16 -11.85 0.34
C PHE A 100 -1.13 -10.64 -0.58
N ILE A 101 -0.55 -10.82 -1.76
CA ILE A 101 -0.45 -9.78 -2.78
C ILE A 101 -1.20 -10.28 -4.01
N SER A 102 -2.11 -9.45 -4.53
CA SER A 102 -2.82 -9.77 -5.76
C SER A 102 -1.83 -9.89 -6.92
N ASN A 103 -1.99 -10.94 -7.72
CA ASN A 103 -1.23 -11.11 -8.96
C ASN A 103 -1.63 -10.08 -10.05
N ARG A 104 -2.63 -9.25 -9.78
CA ARG A 104 -3.07 -8.13 -10.63
C ARG A 104 -2.63 -6.77 -10.09
N ALA A 105 -1.97 -6.72 -8.95
CA ALA A 105 -1.38 -5.48 -8.45
C ALA A 105 -0.31 -4.96 -9.42
N HIS A 106 -0.19 -3.65 -9.51
CA HIS A 106 0.72 -2.99 -10.44
C HIS A 106 2.10 -2.83 -9.79
N ILE A 107 3.14 -3.13 -10.56
CA ILE A 107 4.54 -3.06 -10.07
C ILE A 107 5.21 -1.78 -10.59
N ILE A 108 5.77 -0.99 -9.68
CA ILE A 108 6.64 0.12 -10.02
C ILE A 108 8.02 -0.44 -10.39
N LEU A 109 8.45 -0.10 -11.60
CA LEU A 109 9.79 -0.43 -12.09
C LEU A 109 10.66 0.85 -12.13
N PRO A 110 11.99 0.73 -12.13
CA PRO A 110 12.89 1.89 -12.07
C PRO A 110 12.64 2.94 -13.16
N TYR A 111 12.21 2.54 -14.35
CA TYR A 111 11.90 3.47 -15.42
C TYR A 111 10.63 4.31 -15.14
N HIS A 112 9.68 3.79 -14.35
CA HIS A 112 8.50 4.58 -13.95
C HIS A 112 8.89 5.75 -13.05
N THR A 113 9.78 5.52 -12.08
CA THR A 113 10.32 6.58 -11.23
C THR A 113 11.15 7.58 -12.02
N TYR A 114 11.92 7.10 -13.00
CA TYR A 114 12.68 7.97 -13.89
C TYR A 114 11.76 8.88 -14.71
N ILE A 115 10.72 8.35 -15.33
CA ILE A 115 9.72 9.13 -16.11
C ILE A 115 9.00 10.14 -15.20
N ASP A 116 8.58 9.72 -13.99
CA ASP A 116 7.89 10.60 -13.03
C ASP A 116 8.77 11.80 -12.63
N GLY A 117 10.07 11.60 -12.53
CA GLY A 117 11.06 12.66 -12.25
C GLY A 117 11.29 13.64 -13.40
N LEU A 118 10.95 13.28 -14.64
CA LEU A 118 11.09 14.17 -15.81
C LEU A 118 9.94 15.17 -15.94
N ASP A 119 8.75 14.83 -15.44
CA ASP A 119 7.56 15.68 -15.55
C ASP A 119 7.51 16.71 -14.41
N LYS A 120 8.09 17.88 -14.68
CA LYS A 120 8.09 19.00 -13.72
C LYS A 120 6.81 19.84 -13.73
N LYS A 121 5.86 19.57 -14.62
CA LYS A 121 4.64 20.38 -14.77
C LYS A 121 3.55 20.01 -13.78
N ILE A 122 3.54 18.79 -13.33
CA ILE A 122 2.59 18.29 -12.32
C ILE A 122 3.42 18.04 -11.06
N GLY A 123 3.00 18.59 -9.92
CA GLY A 123 3.64 18.33 -8.61
C GLY A 123 3.47 16.86 -8.23
N THR A 124 4.38 16.00 -8.71
CA THR A 124 4.38 14.58 -8.40
C THR A 124 5.24 14.30 -7.16
N THR A 125 5.02 13.14 -6.54
CA THR A 125 5.89 12.67 -5.45
C THR A 125 7.19 12.05 -5.97
N GLY A 126 7.36 11.92 -7.29
CA GLY A 126 8.52 11.29 -7.93
C GLY A 126 8.66 9.78 -7.66
N ARG A 127 7.57 9.12 -7.27
CA ARG A 127 7.57 7.70 -6.87
C ARG A 127 7.12 6.74 -7.98
N GLY A 128 6.86 7.25 -9.17
CA GLY A 128 6.53 6.45 -10.35
C GLY A 128 5.08 5.95 -10.41
N ILE A 129 4.19 6.36 -9.50
CA ILE A 129 2.81 5.87 -9.45
C ILE A 129 2.02 6.30 -10.69
N GLY A 130 2.10 7.58 -11.05
CA GLY A 130 1.43 8.12 -12.23
C GLY A 130 1.83 7.39 -13.51
N PRO A 131 3.13 7.32 -13.85
CA PRO A 131 3.61 6.57 -15.01
C PRO A 131 3.22 5.10 -15.00
N THR A 132 3.26 4.42 -13.86
CA THR A 132 2.85 3.02 -13.76
C THR A 132 1.39 2.84 -14.17
N LEU A 133 0.49 3.69 -13.69
CA LEU A 133 -0.93 3.62 -14.01
C LEU A 133 -1.22 4.09 -15.45
N SER A 134 -0.53 5.08 -15.96
CA SER A 134 -0.76 5.60 -17.32
C SER A 134 -0.32 4.63 -18.40
N LEU A 135 0.79 3.93 -18.22
CA LEU A 135 1.30 2.96 -19.19
C LEU A 135 0.38 1.76 -19.37
N ILE A 136 -0.35 1.36 -18.32
CA ILE A 136 -1.35 0.29 -18.44
C ILE A 136 -2.48 0.71 -19.36
N HIS A 137 -2.93 1.95 -19.28
CA HIS A 137 -3.99 2.47 -20.15
C HIS A 137 -3.58 2.61 -21.61
N ILE A 138 -2.28 2.71 -21.89
CA ILE A 138 -1.73 2.75 -23.25
C ILE A 138 -1.60 1.33 -23.83
N SER A 139 -1.22 0.37 -23.02
CA SER A 139 -0.99 -1.02 -23.46
C SER A 139 -2.26 -1.86 -23.58
N GLU A 140 -3.40 -1.42 -23.00
CA GLU A 140 -4.69 -2.13 -23.08
C GLU A 140 -5.79 -1.22 -23.66
N PRO A 141 -5.71 -0.77 -24.92
CA PRO A 141 -6.70 0.12 -25.51
C PRO A 141 -8.10 -0.56 -25.68
N THR A 142 -8.15 -1.87 -25.67
CA THR A 142 -9.40 -2.65 -25.87
C THR A 142 -10.32 -2.67 -24.66
N ARG A 143 -9.87 -2.30 -23.46
CA ARG A 143 -10.77 -2.20 -22.28
C ARG A 143 -11.64 -0.95 -22.23
N ARG A 144 -11.50 -0.03 -23.17
CA ARG A 144 -12.29 1.21 -23.25
C ARG A 144 -13.57 1.11 -24.08
N SER A 145 -13.90 -0.05 -24.62
CA SER A 145 -15.04 -0.21 -25.56
C SER A 145 -16.26 -0.94 -24.97
N TYR A 146 -16.44 -0.91 -23.64
CA TYR A 146 -17.65 -1.42 -23.01
C TYR A 146 -18.13 -0.48 -21.91
#